data_6813ad6ff564891a40f927c79c49f9da
#
_entry.id   6813ad6ff564891a40f927c79c49f9da
#
_cell.length_a   1.000
_cell.length_b   1.000
_cell.length_c   1.000
_cell.angle_alpha   90.00
_cell.angle_beta   90.00
_cell.angle_gamma   90.00
#
_symmetry.space_group_name_H-M   'P 1'
#
loop_
_entity.id
_entity.type
_entity.pdbx_description
1 polymer ?
#
loop_
_entity_poly.entity_id
_entity_poly.type
_entity_poly.pdbx_seq_one_letter_code
_entity_poly.pdbx_strand_id
1 'polypeptide(L)'
;IVNHMSLPVSWFKSYSMYSGATDAMVQWWYGHNAVGFFLTTGFLGMMYYFVPKQAGRPVYSYRLSIVHFWALITLYIWAGPHHLHYTALPDWAQSLGMVMSLILLAPSWGGMINGMMTLSGAWHKLRTDPILRFLVVSLAFYGMSTFEGPMMAIKTVNALSHYTDWTIGHVHAGALGCV
;
A
#
# COMPACT_ATOMS: atom_id res chain seq x y z
N ILE A 1 -12.81 13.02 -3.49
CA ILE A 1 -13.61 12.95 -2.25
C ILE A 1 -13.16 14.05 -1.29
N VAL A 2 -11.91 14.11 -0.89
CA VAL A 2 -11.45 15.12 0.10
C VAL A 2 -11.68 16.54 -0.39
N ASN A 3 -11.47 16.82 -1.66
CA ASN A 3 -11.79 18.13 -2.24
C ASN A 3 -13.28 18.48 -2.17
N HIS A 4 -14.16 17.47 -2.16
CA HIS A 4 -15.60 17.66 -1.98
C HIS A 4 -16.02 17.76 -0.51
N MET A 5 -15.12 17.42 0.41
CA MET A 5 -15.32 17.49 1.86
C MET A 5 -14.59 18.68 2.48
N SER A 6 -14.22 19.68 1.66
CA SER A 6 -13.61 20.94 2.09
C SER A 6 -14.29 22.12 1.43
N LEU A 7 -14.30 23.24 2.15
CA LEU A 7 -14.89 24.50 1.70
C LEU A 7 -13.76 25.45 1.26
N PRO A 8 -13.54 25.64 -0.04
CA PRO A 8 -12.53 26.57 -0.53
C PRO A 8 -12.94 28.01 -0.19
N VAL A 9 -12.05 28.78 0.41
CA VAL A 9 -12.26 30.21 0.75
C VAL A 9 -11.33 31.14 -0.03
N SER A 10 -10.27 30.59 -0.64
CA SER A 10 -9.38 31.28 -1.57
C SER A 10 -8.67 30.26 -2.46
N TRP A 11 -7.83 30.72 -3.41
CA TRP A 11 -7.06 29.86 -4.31
C TRP A 11 -6.17 28.82 -3.60
N PHE A 12 -5.67 29.15 -2.41
CA PHE A 12 -4.74 28.31 -1.67
C PHE A 12 -5.23 27.96 -0.25
N LYS A 13 -6.50 28.20 0.06
CA LYS A 13 -7.05 27.97 1.38
C LYS A 13 -8.43 27.35 1.32
N SER A 14 -8.60 26.25 2.05
CA SER A 14 -9.88 25.60 2.28
C SER A 14 -10.02 25.19 3.74
N TYR A 15 -11.24 24.98 4.18
CA TYR A 15 -11.56 24.45 5.50
C TYR A 15 -12.28 23.11 5.37
N SER A 16 -12.02 22.19 6.28
CA SER A 16 -12.74 20.92 6.36
C SER A 16 -14.21 21.14 6.66
N MET A 17 -15.09 20.35 6.04
CA MET A 17 -16.54 20.37 6.36
C MET A 17 -16.84 19.73 7.72
N TYR A 18 -15.98 18.86 8.19
CA TYR A 18 -16.11 18.14 9.46
C TYR A 18 -15.00 18.54 10.41
N SER A 19 -15.16 18.18 11.68
CA SER A 19 -14.17 18.43 12.72
C SER A 19 -13.92 17.19 13.57
N GLY A 20 -12.83 17.20 14.32
CA GLY A 20 -12.49 16.12 15.25
C GLY A 20 -12.27 14.77 14.59
N ALA A 21 -12.78 13.71 15.21
CA ALA A 21 -12.62 12.33 14.72
C ALA A 21 -13.24 12.11 13.34
N THR A 22 -14.33 12.79 13.01
CA THR A 22 -14.98 12.70 11.69
C THR A 22 -14.09 13.27 10.60
N ASP A 23 -13.48 14.43 10.84
CA ASP A 23 -12.51 15.01 9.88
C ASP A 23 -11.29 14.10 9.73
N ALA A 24 -10.73 13.60 10.83
CA ALA A 24 -9.62 12.65 10.77
C ALA A 24 -9.96 11.41 9.94
N MET A 25 -11.17 10.86 10.07
CA MET A 25 -11.63 9.72 9.29
C MET A 25 -11.75 10.06 7.80
N VAL A 26 -12.30 11.22 7.46
CA VAL A 26 -12.43 11.68 6.07
C VAL A 26 -11.05 11.90 5.45
N GLN A 27 -10.11 12.51 6.19
CA GLN A 27 -8.75 12.74 5.74
C GLN A 27 -8.01 11.41 5.48
N TRP A 28 -8.17 10.42 6.34
CA TRP A 28 -7.53 9.12 6.16
C TRP A 28 -8.27 8.17 5.23
N TRP A 29 -9.55 8.38 5.00
CA TRP A 29 -10.21 7.77 3.85
C TRP A 29 -9.51 8.18 2.55
N TYR A 30 -9.20 9.46 2.40
CA TYR A 30 -8.44 9.94 1.25
C TYR A 30 -6.97 9.54 1.32
N GLY A 31 -6.26 9.85 2.40
CA GLY A 31 -4.82 9.66 2.51
C GLY A 31 -4.40 8.21 2.29
N HIS A 32 -5.12 7.27 2.94
CA HIS A 32 -4.87 5.85 2.76
C HIS A 32 -5.18 5.39 1.33
N ASN A 33 -6.29 5.83 0.76
CA ASN A 33 -6.66 5.46 -0.61
C ASN A 33 -5.81 6.18 -1.67
N ALA A 34 -5.27 7.35 -1.40
CA ALA A 34 -4.30 8.00 -2.29
C ALA A 34 -3.06 7.13 -2.48
N VAL A 35 -2.52 6.55 -1.41
CA VAL A 35 -1.38 5.63 -1.52
C VAL A 35 -1.80 4.28 -2.11
N GLY A 36 -3.00 3.78 -1.82
CA GLY A 36 -3.49 2.50 -2.32
C GLY A 36 -3.94 2.51 -3.77
N PHE A 37 -4.71 3.52 -4.18
CA PHE A 37 -5.22 3.60 -5.56
C PHE A 37 -4.30 4.36 -6.48
N PHE A 38 -3.90 5.56 -6.11
CA PHE A 38 -3.15 6.41 -7.02
C PHE A 38 -1.69 5.95 -7.14
N LEU A 39 -1.00 5.78 -6.02
CA LEU A 39 0.41 5.39 -6.02
C LEU A 39 0.58 3.88 -6.23
N THR A 40 0.08 3.06 -5.33
CA THR A 40 0.35 1.61 -5.36
C THR A 40 -0.14 0.94 -6.64
N THR A 41 -1.36 1.24 -7.12
CA THR A 41 -1.84 0.63 -8.36
C THR A 41 -1.07 1.10 -9.58
N GLY A 42 -0.60 2.35 -9.59
CA GLY A 42 0.29 2.87 -10.63
C GLY A 42 1.61 2.11 -10.69
N PHE A 43 2.26 1.95 -9.54
CA PHE A 43 3.53 1.21 -9.43
C PHE A 43 3.37 -0.26 -9.78
N LEU A 44 2.32 -0.91 -9.32
CA LEU A 44 2.02 -2.30 -9.66
C LEU A 44 1.76 -2.47 -11.16
N GLY A 45 1.08 -1.52 -11.79
CA GLY A 45 0.88 -1.52 -13.24
C GLY A 45 2.22 -1.48 -13.99
N MET A 46 3.14 -0.61 -13.57
CA MET A 46 4.50 -0.55 -14.12
C MET A 46 5.26 -1.85 -13.85
N MET A 47 5.18 -2.40 -12.67
CA MET A 47 5.82 -3.66 -12.32
C MET A 47 5.33 -4.81 -13.20
N TYR A 48 4.02 -4.96 -13.40
CA TYR A 48 3.45 -5.99 -14.29
C TYR A 48 3.82 -5.80 -15.75
N TYR A 49 4.17 -4.59 -16.17
CA TYR A 49 4.66 -4.33 -17.52
C TYR A 49 6.17 -4.56 -17.64
N PHE A 50 6.95 -3.95 -16.75
CA PHE A 50 8.41 -3.92 -16.93
C PHE A 50 9.11 -5.19 -16.45
N VAL A 51 8.67 -5.86 -15.39
CA VAL A 51 9.31 -7.09 -14.90
C VAL A 51 9.27 -8.19 -15.96
N PRO A 52 8.11 -8.54 -16.56
CA PRO A 52 8.06 -9.50 -17.64
C PRO A 52 8.88 -9.09 -18.86
N LYS A 53 8.84 -7.82 -19.21
CA LYS A 53 9.59 -7.27 -20.36
C LYS A 53 11.09 -7.41 -20.19
N GLN A 54 11.65 -7.02 -19.05
CA GLN A 54 13.08 -7.14 -18.77
C GLN A 54 13.51 -8.60 -18.56
N ALA A 55 12.69 -9.38 -17.88
CA ALA A 55 12.94 -10.80 -17.74
C ALA A 55 12.88 -11.56 -19.10
N GLY A 56 12.15 -11.01 -20.08
CA GLY A 56 11.89 -11.67 -21.36
C GLY A 56 11.00 -12.91 -21.18
N ARG A 57 10.07 -12.86 -20.23
CA ARG A 57 9.18 -13.96 -19.87
C ARG A 57 7.76 -13.45 -19.62
N PRO A 58 6.73 -14.25 -19.87
CA PRO A 58 5.38 -13.86 -19.49
C PRO A 58 5.24 -13.78 -17.97
N VAL A 59 4.25 -13.03 -17.51
CA VAL A 59 3.85 -13.02 -16.10
C VAL A 59 3.61 -14.45 -15.63
N TYR A 60 4.12 -14.80 -14.46
CA TYR A 60 4.03 -16.16 -13.91
C TYR A 60 2.58 -16.66 -13.84
N SER A 61 1.67 -15.86 -13.33
CA SER A 61 0.26 -16.21 -13.25
C SER A 61 -0.63 -15.00 -13.55
N TYR A 62 -1.31 -15.05 -14.70
CA TYR A 62 -2.32 -14.05 -15.05
C TYR A 62 -3.52 -14.08 -14.09
N ARG A 63 -3.94 -15.28 -13.66
CA ARG A 63 -5.04 -15.42 -12.68
C ARG A 63 -4.69 -14.77 -11.35
N LEU A 64 -3.45 -14.96 -10.88
CA LEU A 64 -3.00 -14.35 -9.64
C LEU A 64 -2.95 -12.81 -9.75
N SER A 65 -2.62 -12.25 -10.92
CA SER A 65 -2.66 -10.82 -11.13
C SER A 65 -4.08 -10.24 -11.01
N ILE A 66 -5.08 -10.94 -11.53
CA ILE A 66 -6.49 -10.56 -11.40
C ILE A 66 -6.91 -10.58 -9.93
N VAL A 67 -6.60 -11.65 -9.21
CA VAL A 67 -6.90 -11.77 -7.78
C VAL A 67 -6.20 -10.67 -6.99
N HIS A 68 -4.92 -10.42 -7.29
CA HIS A 68 -4.14 -9.37 -6.65
C HIS A 68 -4.82 -8.01 -6.81
N PHE A 69 -5.09 -7.56 -8.03
CA PHE A 69 -5.66 -6.23 -8.27
C PHE A 69 -7.05 -6.07 -7.63
N TRP A 70 -7.96 -6.98 -7.89
CA TRP A 70 -9.33 -6.83 -7.41
C TRP A 70 -9.44 -6.97 -5.89
N ALA A 71 -8.75 -7.93 -5.30
CA ALA A 71 -8.73 -8.08 -3.85
C ALA A 71 -8.03 -6.89 -3.18
N LEU A 72 -6.91 -6.40 -3.75
CA LEU A 72 -6.22 -5.23 -3.24
C LEU A 72 -7.15 -4.02 -3.20
N ILE A 73 -7.74 -3.66 -4.33
CA ILE A 73 -8.62 -2.49 -4.43
C ILE A 73 -9.82 -2.60 -3.51
N THR A 74 -10.49 -3.75 -3.49
CA THR A 74 -11.71 -3.95 -2.71
C THR A 74 -11.47 -3.85 -1.20
N LEU A 75 -10.36 -4.38 -0.72
CA LEU A 75 -10.02 -4.38 0.71
C LEU A 75 -9.37 -3.06 1.15
N TYR A 76 -8.59 -2.45 0.28
CA TYR A 76 -7.80 -1.27 0.59
C TYR A 76 -8.65 -0.09 1.02
N ILE A 77 -9.82 0.10 0.40
CA ILE A 77 -10.72 1.21 0.70
C ILE A 77 -11.22 1.23 2.15
N TRP A 78 -11.19 0.09 2.83
CA TRP A 78 -11.67 -0.06 4.22
C TRP A 78 -10.55 -0.01 5.26
N ALA A 79 -9.30 -0.05 4.85
CA ALA A 79 -8.16 -0.13 5.77
C ALA A 79 -7.75 1.21 6.39
N GLY A 80 -8.21 2.33 5.84
CA GLY A 80 -7.86 3.70 6.29
C GLY A 80 -7.93 3.95 7.80
N PRO A 81 -8.92 3.44 8.53
CA PRO A 81 -9.02 3.64 9.98
C PRO A 81 -7.84 3.07 10.79
N HIS A 82 -6.99 2.25 10.22
CA HIS A 82 -5.78 1.78 10.91
C HIS A 82 -4.78 2.92 11.23
N HIS A 83 -4.89 4.06 10.56
CA HIS A 83 -4.11 5.25 10.89
C HIS A 83 -4.61 5.97 12.14
N LEU A 84 -5.77 5.60 12.65
CA LEU A 84 -6.48 6.30 13.71
C LEU A 84 -6.68 5.42 14.97
N HIS A 85 -5.80 4.46 15.19
CA HIS A 85 -5.78 3.70 16.43
C HIS A 85 -5.49 4.61 17.60
N TYR A 86 -6.13 4.33 18.74
CA TYR A 86 -6.01 5.09 19.98
C TYR A 86 -6.43 6.57 19.88
N THR A 87 -7.26 6.90 18.88
CA THR A 87 -7.92 8.20 18.77
C THR A 87 -9.36 8.13 19.24
N ALA A 88 -10.08 9.26 19.18
CA ALA A 88 -11.51 9.33 19.50
C ALA A 88 -12.43 8.68 18.43
N LEU A 89 -11.87 8.06 17.39
CA LEU A 89 -12.65 7.29 16.41
C LEU A 89 -13.30 6.09 17.11
N PRO A 90 -14.58 5.75 16.83
CA PRO A 90 -15.22 4.58 17.42
C PRO A 90 -14.41 3.30 17.26
N ASP A 91 -14.37 2.47 18.28
CA ASP A 91 -13.52 1.27 18.32
C ASP A 91 -13.84 0.26 17.21
N TRP A 92 -15.10 0.14 16.83
CA TRP A 92 -15.49 -0.73 15.72
C TRP A 92 -14.84 -0.30 14.39
N ALA A 93 -14.71 1.00 14.14
CA ALA A 93 -14.08 1.51 12.94
C ALA A 93 -12.56 1.27 12.94
N GLN A 94 -11.91 1.44 14.10
CA GLN A 94 -10.51 1.10 14.29
C GLN A 94 -10.27 -0.41 14.07
N SER A 95 -11.15 -1.25 14.61
CA SER A 95 -11.09 -2.70 14.44
C SER A 95 -11.34 -3.12 12.99
N LEU A 96 -12.25 -2.46 12.28
CA LEU A 96 -12.47 -2.67 10.84
C LEU A 96 -11.17 -2.38 10.06
N GLY A 97 -10.53 -1.24 10.32
CA GLY A 97 -9.26 -0.88 9.69
C GLY A 97 -8.17 -1.92 9.94
N MET A 98 -8.06 -2.43 11.17
CA MET A 98 -7.12 -3.50 11.53
C MET A 98 -7.39 -4.77 10.74
N VAL A 99 -8.63 -5.27 10.75
CA VAL A 99 -8.99 -6.53 10.08
C VAL A 99 -8.77 -6.45 8.58
N MET A 100 -9.21 -5.38 7.95
CA MET A 100 -9.03 -5.18 6.51
C MET A 100 -7.55 -5.06 6.13
N SER A 101 -6.75 -4.43 6.97
CA SER A 101 -5.29 -4.36 6.77
C SER A 101 -4.63 -5.74 6.86
N LEU A 102 -5.04 -6.58 7.80
CA LEU A 102 -4.52 -7.95 7.93
C LEU A 102 -4.87 -8.81 6.70
N ILE A 103 -6.09 -8.68 6.19
CA ILE A 103 -6.52 -9.42 5.00
C ILE A 103 -5.75 -8.95 3.75
N LEU A 104 -5.34 -7.70 3.68
CA LEU A 104 -4.53 -7.15 2.58
C LEU A 104 -3.17 -7.83 2.40
N LEU A 105 -2.66 -8.51 3.43
CA LEU A 105 -1.41 -9.27 3.31
C LEU A 105 -1.49 -10.31 2.18
N ALA A 106 -2.62 -11.01 2.07
CA ALA A 106 -2.79 -12.07 1.08
C ALA A 106 -2.67 -11.59 -0.38
N PRO A 107 -3.46 -10.58 -0.85
CA PRO A 107 -3.30 -10.08 -2.22
C PRO A 107 -1.94 -9.42 -2.46
N SER A 108 -1.42 -8.65 -1.52
CA SER A 108 -0.13 -7.96 -1.69
C SER A 108 1.03 -8.94 -1.86
N TRP A 109 1.09 -9.96 -1.03
CA TRP A 109 2.09 -11.02 -1.19
C TRP A 109 1.84 -11.88 -2.43
N GLY A 110 0.60 -12.07 -2.82
CA GLY A 110 0.27 -12.67 -4.11
C GLY A 110 0.91 -11.91 -5.27
N GLY A 111 0.86 -10.59 -5.26
CA GLY A 111 1.53 -9.73 -6.25
C GLY A 111 3.06 -9.83 -6.20
N MET A 112 3.64 -9.77 -5.01
CA MET A 112 5.10 -9.92 -4.82
C MET A 112 5.57 -11.29 -5.32
N ILE A 113 4.90 -12.37 -4.93
CA ILE A 113 5.22 -13.74 -5.38
C ILE A 113 5.09 -13.84 -6.90
N ASN A 114 4.04 -13.28 -7.49
CA ASN A 114 3.83 -13.30 -8.94
C ASN A 114 4.98 -12.60 -9.68
N GLY A 115 5.42 -11.43 -9.19
CA GLY A 115 6.56 -10.72 -9.75
C GLY A 115 7.87 -11.51 -9.61
N MET A 116 8.17 -12.04 -8.43
CA MET A 116 9.38 -12.82 -8.20
C MET A 116 9.40 -14.13 -9.02
N MET A 117 8.28 -14.83 -9.09
CA MET A 117 8.17 -16.07 -9.88
C MET A 117 8.22 -15.81 -11.39
N THR A 118 7.91 -14.60 -11.85
CA THR A 118 8.13 -14.20 -13.26
C THR A 118 9.62 -14.27 -13.63
N LEU A 119 10.52 -14.14 -12.67
CA LEU A 119 11.97 -14.28 -12.86
C LEU A 119 12.46 -15.74 -12.89
N SER A 120 11.58 -16.71 -12.66
CA SER A 120 11.97 -18.12 -12.68
C SER A 120 12.60 -18.49 -14.04
N GLY A 121 13.86 -18.94 -14.02
CA GLY A 121 14.67 -19.19 -15.22
C GLY A 121 15.34 -17.95 -15.84
N ALA A 122 15.16 -16.75 -15.28
CA ALA A 122 15.79 -15.51 -15.72
C ALA A 122 16.68 -14.84 -14.66
N TRP A 123 16.90 -15.47 -13.51
CA TRP A 123 17.69 -14.93 -12.41
C TRP A 123 19.13 -14.56 -12.79
N HIS A 124 19.71 -15.29 -13.77
CA HIS A 124 21.06 -14.99 -14.27
C HIS A 124 21.18 -13.59 -14.88
N LYS A 125 20.08 -13.01 -15.39
CA LYS A 125 20.06 -11.66 -15.97
C LYS A 125 20.36 -10.57 -14.94
N LEU A 126 20.12 -10.82 -13.66
CA LEU A 126 20.49 -9.87 -12.61
C LEU A 126 22.00 -9.56 -12.58
N ARG A 127 22.84 -10.40 -13.16
CA ARG A 127 24.28 -10.13 -13.21
C ARG A 127 24.65 -8.99 -14.17
N THR A 128 23.85 -8.79 -15.21
CA THR A 128 24.16 -7.86 -16.30
C THR A 128 23.15 -6.75 -16.51
N ASP A 129 21.88 -6.96 -16.10
CA ASP A 129 20.80 -6.01 -16.32
C ASP A 129 20.58 -5.14 -15.05
N PRO A 130 20.99 -3.85 -15.05
CA PRO A 130 20.80 -2.96 -13.92
C PRO A 130 19.34 -2.64 -13.67
N ILE A 131 18.49 -2.53 -14.71
CA ILE A 131 17.07 -2.23 -14.58
C ILE A 131 16.37 -3.35 -13.82
N LEU A 132 16.69 -4.59 -14.19
CA LEU A 132 16.10 -5.75 -13.51
C LEU A 132 16.51 -5.83 -12.03
N ARG A 133 17.71 -5.36 -11.67
CA ARG A 133 18.13 -5.26 -10.26
C ARG A 133 17.23 -4.31 -9.48
N PHE A 134 16.97 -3.11 -10.01
CA PHE A 134 16.05 -2.16 -9.37
C PHE A 134 14.64 -2.75 -9.22
N LEU A 135 14.11 -3.38 -10.25
CA LEU A 135 12.79 -4.00 -10.21
C LEU A 135 12.68 -5.12 -9.17
N VAL A 136 13.73 -5.93 -9.00
CA VAL A 136 13.76 -6.99 -7.97
C VAL A 136 13.85 -6.41 -6.57
N VAL A 137 14.66 -5.37 -6.38
CA VAL A 137 14.74 -4.65 -5.09
C VAL A 137 13.38 -4.01 -4.76
N SER A 138 12.75 -3.37 -5.73
CA SER A 138 11.40 -2.82 -5.59
C SER A 138 10.38 -3.88 -5.17
N LEU A 139 10.40 -5.05 -5.80
CA LEU A 139 9.55 -6.19 -5.42
C LEU A 139 9.81 -6.69 -4.00
N ALA A 140 11.08 -6.73 -3.58
CA ALA A 140 11.44 -7.12 -2.22
C ALA A 140 10.93 -6.11 -1.18
N PHE A 141 11.10 -4.82 -1.44
CA PHE A 141 10.58 -3.75 -0.59
C PHE A 141 9.04 -3.74 -0.57
N TYR A 142 8.39 -4.03 -1.70
CA TYR A 142 6.95 -4.20 -1.72
C TYR A 142 6.49 -5.33 -0.78
N GLY A 143 7.16 -6.48 -0.83
CA GLY A 143 6.87 -7.59 0.08
C GLY A 143 7.12 -7.25 1.55
N MET A 144 8.22 -6.54 1.84
CA MET A 144 8.55 -6.11 3.21
C MET A 144 7.54 -5.10 3.74
N SER A 145 7.28 -4.02 3.01
CA SER A 145 6.37 -2.96 3.46
C SER A 145 4.94 -3.45 3.59
N THR A 146 4.48 -4.33 2.70
CA THR A 146 3.13 -4.91 2.77
C THR A 146 2.98 -6.03 3.80
N PHE A 147 4.07 -6.54 4.37
CA PHE A 147 4.04 -7.34 5.60
C PHE A 147 3.99 -6.45 6.84
N GLU A 148 4.85 -5.44 6.85
CA GLU A 148 5.00 -4.54 8.00
C GLU A 148 3.73 -3.70 8.25
N GLY A 149 3.08 -3.19 7.19
CA GLY A 149 1.85 -2.41 7.29
C GLY A 149 0.72 -3.13 8.03
N PRO A 150 0.31 -4.33 7.60
CA PRO A 150 -0.66 -5.15 8.32
C PRO A 150 -0.23 -5.49 9.75
N MET A 151 1.05 -5.77 9.99
CA MET A 151 1.56 -6.02 11.33
C MET A 151 1.41 -4.79 12.22
N MET A 152 1.75 -3.60 11.75
CA MET A 152 1.60 -2.33 12.46
C MET A 152 0.14 -1.92 12.63
N ALA A 153 -0.78 -2.45 11.80
CA ALA A 153 -2.22 -2.22 11.96
C ALA A 153 -2.82 -3.00 13.13
N ILE A 154 -2.14 -4.03 13.65
CA ILE A 154 -2.56 -4.72 14.87
C ILE A 154 -2.46 -3.74 16.05
N LYS A 155 -3.56 -3.54 16.79
CA LYS A 155 -3.62 -2.52 17.84
C LYS A 155 -2.47 -2.61 18.84
N THR A 156 -2.14 -3.80 19.31
CA THR A 156 -1.03 -4.00 20.28
C THR A 156 0.33 -3.66 19.69
N VAL A 157 0.57 -3.97 18.43
CA VAL A 157 1.82 -3.60 17.73
C VAL A 157 1.82 -2.09 17.45
N ASN A 158 0.68 -1.54 17.04
CA ASN A 158 0.53 -0.11 16.81
C ASN A 158 0.86 0.71 18.05
N ALA A 159 0.49 0.26 19.23
CA ALA A 159 0.83 0.91 20.50
C ALA A 159 2.35 1.08 20.70
N LEU A 160 3.15 0.18 20.13
CA LEU A 160 4.62 0.24 20.22
C LEU A 160 5.22 1.09 19.10
N SER A 161 4.63 1.06 17.91
CA SER A 161 5.16 1.75 16.72
C SER A 161 4.66 3.19 16.59
N HIS A 162 3.50 3.51 17.15
CA HIS A 162 2.86 4.82 17.04
C HIS A 162 3.76 5.95 17.57
N TYR A 163 3.92 7.00 16.78
CA TYR A 163 4.81 8.15 17.06
C TYR A 163 6.31 7.79 17.16
N THR A 164 6.73 6.67 16.60
CA THR A 164 8.14 6.29 16.55
C THR A 164 8.70 6.36 15.13
N ASP A 165 10.01 6.32 15.01
CA ASP A 165 10.71 6.24 13.71
C ASP A 165 10.41 4.95 12.95
N TRP A 166 9.86 3.94 13.60
CA TRP A 166 9.39 2.73 12.93
C TRP A 166 8.33 3.04 11.88
N THR A 167 7.35 3.89 12.22
CA THR A 167 6.30 4.30 11.26
C THR A 167 6.91 5.06 10.08
N ILE A 168 7.92 5.89 10.32
CA ILE A 168 8.63 6.61 9.27
C ILE A 168 9.46 5.65 8.41
N GLY A 169 10.13 4.68 9.02
CA GLY A 169 10.85 3.62 8.31
C GLY A 169 9.93 2.82 7.38
N HIS A 170 8.75 2.46 7.87
CA HIS A 170 7.73 1.75 7.09
C HIS A 170 7.32 2.53 5.83
N VAL A 171 6.98 3.81 5.97
CA VAL A 171 6.55 4.61 4.82
C VAL A 171 7.68 4.82 3.81
N HIS A 172 8.93 4.94 4.27
CA HIS A 172 10.07 5.05 3.36
C HIS A 172 10.39 3.73 2.65
N ALA A 173 10.25 2.59 3.32
CA ALA A 173 10.35 1.29 2.67
C ALA A 173 9.31 1.15 1.56
N GLY A 174 8.08 1.60 1.78
CA GLY A 174 7.04 1.61 0.76
C GLY A 174 7.26 2.66 -0.33
N ALA A 175 7.51 3.93 0.05
CA ALA A 175 7.54 5.04 -0.89
C ALA A 175 8.86 5.16 -1.67
N LEU A 176 9.99 4.81 -1.09
CA LEU A 176 11.29 4.90 -1.76
C LEU A 176 11.81 3.54 -2.23
N GLY A 177 11.47 2.48 -1.49
CA GLY A 177 11.95 1.15 -1.81
C GLY A 177 11.14 0.47 -2.92
N CYS A 178 9.81 0.71 -3.01
CA CYS A 178 8.97 0.11 -4.07
C CYS A 178 8.97 0.93 -5.36
N VAL A 179 9.26 2.21 -5.30
CA VAL A 179 9.25 3.16 -6.41
C VAL A 179 10.64 3.36 -6.97
#